data_7b81cc40d7d2e3f4b41004d04f695107
#
_entry.id   7b81cc40d7d2e3f4b41004d04f695107
#
_cell.length_a   1.000
_cell.length_b   1.000
_cell.length_c   1.000
_cell.angle_alpha   90.00
_cell.angle_beta   90.00
_cell.angle_gamma   90.00
#
_symmetry.space_group_name_H-M   'P 1'
#
loop_
_entity.id
_entity.type
_entity.pdbx_description
1 polymer ?
#
loop_
_entity_poly.entity_id
_entity_poly.type
_entity_poly.pdbx_seq_one_letter_code
_entity_poly.pdbx_strand_id
1 'polypeptide(L)'
;MRIEVRIDLQRLDIIGNNQEIVRSFQISSAKNGVGQDQGSFCTPLGKHVIRAKIGESQPINTVFIRRRPTGEIYSPSLGKKYPNRDWILTRILWLSGCEPGFNRLGTVDTMRRYIYIHGSPDSIDIGKPGSIGCIRMLNTDLLELFDLADVGTEVNIKPN
;
A
#
# COMPACT_ATOMS: atom_id res chain seq x y z
N MET A 1 -0.89 12.91 13.76
CA MET A 1 -1.27 12.54 12.38
C MET A 1 -1.50 11.03 12.31
N ARG A 2 -2.52 10.62 11.62
CA ARG A 2 -2.77 9.21 11.30
C ARG A 2 -3.28 9.10 9.87
N ILE A 3 -3.27 7.90 9.34
CA ILE A 3 -3.79 7.57 8.01
C ILE A 3 -5.06 6.75 8.18
N GLU A 4 -6.10 7.10 7.43
CA GLU A 4 -7.31 6.30 7.29
C GLU A 4 -7.47 5.85 5.84
N VAL A 5 -7.65 4.55 5.64
CA VAL A 5 -7.94 3.97 4.34
C VAL A 5 -9.40 3.57 4.31
N ARG A 6 -10.17 4.16 3.39
CA ARG A 6 -11.59 3.88 3.19
C ARG A 6 -11.76 3.01 1.95
N ILE A 7 -12.05 1.73 2.18
CA ILE A 7 -12.17 0.76 1.08
C ILE A 7 -13.36 1.07 0.18
N ASP A 8 -14.49 1.46 0.77
CA ASP A 8 -15.70 1.83 0.01
C ASP A 8 -15.48 3.01 -0.93
N LEU A 9 -14.61 3.94 -0.55
CA LEU A 9 -14.30 5.14 -1.34
C LEU A 9 -13.03 4.99 -2.18
N GLN A 10 -12.29 3.90 -2.00
CA GLN A 10 -10.96 3.69 -2.59
C GLN A 10 -10.07 4.94 -2.37
N ARG A 11 -10.02 5.37 -1.11
CA ARG A 11 -9.36 6.61 -0.73
C ARG A 11 -8.50 6.42 0.53
N LEU A 12 -7.39 7.11 0.56
CA LEU A 12 -6.50 7.21 1.71
C LEU A 12 -6.47 8.66 2.16
N ASP A 13 -6.83 8.90 3.42
CA ASP A 13 -6.85 10.23 4.02
C ASP A 13 -5.75 10.38 5.06
N ILE A 14 -5.05 11.49 5.04
CA ILE A 14 -4.20 11.93 6.15
C ILE A 14 -5.05 12.75 7.09
N ILE A 15 -5.17 12.30 8.33
CA ILE A 15 -5.95 12.95 9.38
C ILE A 15 -4.99 13.69 10.31
N GLY A 16 -5.22 14.98 10.47
CA GLY A 16 -4.44 15.83 11.35
C GLY A 16 -4.82 15.71 12.83
N ASN A 17 -4.10 16.44 13.68
CA ASN A 17 -4.27 16.36 15.14
C ASN A 17 -5.65 16.88 15.62
N ASN A 18 -6.30 17.72 14.84
CA ASN A 18 -7.63 18.25 15.13
C ASN A 18 -8.75 17.47 14.43
N GLN A 19 -8.47 16.23 14.00
CA GLN A 19 -9.39 15.33 13.32
C GLN A 19 -9.82 15.83 11.92
N GLU A 20 -9.12 16.79 11.37
CA GLU A 20 -9.36 17.29 10.01
C GLU A 20 -8.68 16.40 8.96
N ILE A 21 -9.29 16.29 7.78
CA ILE A 21 -8.63 15.67 6.62
C ILE A 21 -7.69 16.72 6.04
N VAL A 22 -6.38 16.44 6.15
CA VAL A 22 -5.32 17.33 5.65
C VAL A 22 -5.06 17.07 4.16
N ARG A 23 -5.14 15.82 3.74
CA ARG A 23 -4.84 15.40 2.37
C ARG A 23 -5.56 14.10 2.06
N SER A 24 -6.02 13.95 0.83
CA SER A 24 -6.66 12.72 0.34
C SER A 24 -6.01 12.24 -0.93
N PHE A 25 -5.89 10.92 -1.09
CA PHE A 25 -5.34 10.27 -2.27
C PHE A 25 -6.26 9.14 -2.73
N GLN A 26 -6.34 8.93 -4.04
CA GLN A 26 -6.96 7.73 -4.59
C GLN A 26 -6.05 6.53 -4.38
N ILE A 27 -6.65 5.37 -4.12
CA ILE A 27 -5.94 4.10 -3.97
C ILE A 27 -6.65 2.99 -4.75
N SER A 28 -5.97 1.87 -4.88
CA SER A 28 -6.59 0.61 -5.32
C SER A 28 -6.26 -0.48 -4.31
N SER A 29 -7.29 -0.99 -3.66
CA SER A 29 -7.18 -2.14 -2.75
C SER A 29 -7.36 -3.46 -3.51
N ALA A 30 -7.44 -4.57 -2.80
CA ALA A 30 -7.53 -5.89 -3.40
C ALA A 30 -8.79 -6.08 -4.25
N LYS A 31 -8.62 -6.70 -5.41
CA LYS A 31 -9.73 -7.11 -6.28
C LYS A 31 -10.69 -8.04 -5.56
N ASN A 32 -10.16 -8.93 -4.71
CA ASN A 32 -10.97 -9.89 -3.93
C ASN A 32 -11.69 -9.26 -2.73
N GLY A 33 -11.53 -7.94 -2.50
CA GLY A 33 -12.14 -7.25 -1.38
C GLY A 33 -11.31 -7.30 -0.11
N VAL A 34 -11.98 -7.25 1.04
CA VAL A 34 -11.35 -7.21 2.36
C VAL A 34 -11.31 -8.58 3.00
N GLY A 35 -10.25 -8.87 3.73
CA GLY A 35 -10.08 -10.13 4.42
C GLY A 35 -8.73 -10.25 5.11
N GLN A 36 -8.70 -11.03 6.19
CA GLN A 36 -7.56 -11.13 7.10
C GLN A 36 -6.68 -12.34 6.82
N ASP A 37 -7.20 -13.37 6.16
CA ASP A 37 -6.51 -14.65 6.05
C ASP A 37 -5.33 -14.61 5.07
N GLN A 38 -4.25 -15.29 5.47
CA GLN A 38 -3.12 -15.54 4.57
C GLN A 38 -3.58 -16.32 3.34
N GLY A 39 -3.12 -15.91 2.17
CA GLY A 39 -3.49 -16.55 0.90
C GLY A 39 -4.86 -16.14 0.36
N SER A 40 -5.59 -15.24 1.03
CA SER A 40 -6.89 -14.76 0.57
C SER A 40 -6.81 -13.81 -0.61
N PHE A 41 -5.67 -13.16 -0.82
CA PHE A 41 -5.47 -12.04 -1.75
C PHE A 41 -6.41 -10.87 -1.49
N CYS A 42 -6.82 -10.70 -0.23
CA CYS A 42 -7.65 -9.60 0.24
C CYS A 42 -6.82 -8.55 0.96
N THR A 43 -7.35 -7.33 1.05
CA THR A 43 -6.75 -6.26 1.86
C THR A 43 -7.22 -6.42 3.31
N PRO A 44 -6.31 -6.46 4.29
CA PRO A 44 -6.70 -6.61 5.69
C PRO A 44 -7.33 -5.34 6.24
N LEU A 45 -8.23 -5.50 7.20
CA LEU A 45 -8.90 -4.42 7.92
C LEU A 45 -8.24 -4.15 9.27
N GLY A 46 -8.60 -3.03 9.87
CA GLY A 46 -8.28 -2.68 11.25
C GLY A 46 -7.05 -1.81 11.41
N LYS A 47 -6.56 -1.77 12.63
CA LYS A 47 -5.45 -0.90 13.03
C LYS A 47 -4.11 -1.49 12.64
N HIS A 48 -3.30 -0.68 12.01
CA HIS A 48 -1.94 -0.98 11.56
C HIS A 48 -1.00 0.17 11.91
N VAL A 49 0.29 -0.09 11.79
CA VAL A 49 1.33 0.93 11.76
C VAL A 49 2.22 0.73 10.54
N ILE A 50 2.85 1.80 10.09
CA ILE A 50 3.94 1.70 9.13
C ILE A 50 5.12 1.09 9.84
N ARG A 51 5.49 -0.12 9.46
CA ARG A 51 6.59 -0.86 10.07
C ARG A 51 7.94 -0.47 9.50
N ALA A 52 7.99 -0.26 8.20
CA ALA A 52 9.22 0.09 7.49
C ALA A 52 8.91 0.95 6.28
N LYS A 53 9.82 1.87 5.97
CA LYS A 53 9.81 2.72 4.78
C LYS A 53 10.99 2.30 3.91
N ILE A 54 10.71 1.89 2.67
CA ILE A 54 11.71 1.30 1.78
C ILE A 54 11.75 2.07 0.46
N GLY A 55 12.96 2.33 -0.02
CA GLY A 55 13.19 2.98 -1.31
C GLY A 55 13.48 4.46 -1.25
N GLU A 56 13.80 5.01 -0.07
CA GLU A 56 14.23 6.39 0.06
C GLU A 56 15.38 6.68 -0.92
N SER A 57 15.31 7.83 -1.59
CA SER A 57 16.29 8.28 -2.58
C SER A 57 16.34 7.49 -3.88
N GLN A 58 15.54 6.44 -4.04
CA GLN A 58 15.43 5.74 -5.33
C GLN A 58 14.65 6.58 -6.33
N PRO A 59 14.95 6.46 -7.64
CA PRO A 59 14.16 7.11 -8.69
C PRO A 59 12.69 6.68 -8.66
N ILE A 60 11.80 7.54 -9.13
CA ILE A 60 10.41 7.17 -9.44
C ILE A 60 10.40 6.00 -10.43
N ASN A 61 9.43 5.10 -10.31
CA ASN A 61 9.32 3.86 -11.09
C ASN A 61 10.41 2.81 -10.84
N THR A 62 11.23 2.98 -9.82
CA THR A 62 12.12 1.91 -9.37
C THR A 62 11.32 0.65 -9.10
N VAL A 63 11.75 -0.47 -9.67
CA VAL A 63 11.11 -1.78 -9.49
C VAL A 63 11.66 -2.47 -8.26
N PHE A 64 10.76 -2.91 -7.38
CA PHE A 64 11.11 -3.68 -6.19
C PHE A 64 10.66 -5.13 -6.32
N ILE A 65 11.53 -6.05 -5.90
CA ILE A 65 11.20 -7.47 -5.70
C ILE A 65 11.70 -7.85 -4.31
N ARG A 66 10.84 -8.47 -3.52
CA ARG A 66 11.14 -8.83 -2.13
C ARG A 66 11.70 -7.64 -1.34
N ARG A 67 11.10 -6.48 -1.52
CA ARG A 67 11.43 -5.23 -0.81
C ARG A 67 12.84 -4.69 -1.12
N ARG A 68 13.40 -5.08 -2.27
CA ARG A 68 14.72 -4.60 -2.71
C ARG A 68 14.64 -4.01 -4.10
N PRO A 69 15.33 -2.89 -4.37
CA PRO A 69 15.40 -2.37 -5.72
C PRO A 69 16.15 -3.37 -6.63
N THR A 70 15.58 -3.62 -7.81
CA THR A 70 16.14 -4.59 -8.78
C THR A 70 17.19 -3.95 -9.69
N GLY A 71 17.27 -2.61 -9.71
CA GLY A 71 18.03 -1.87 -10.72
C GLY A 71 17.21 -1.54 -11.97
N GLU A 72 16.03 -2.13 -12.11
CA GLU A 72 15.12 -1.81 -13.21
C GLU A 72 14.33 -0.53 -12.88
N ILE A 73 14.01 0.23 -13.94
CA ILE A 73 13.05 1.32 -13.89
C ILE A 73 11.88 0.92 -14.78
N TYR A 74 10.67 0.93 -14.22
CA TYR A 74 9.49 0.54 -14.99
C TYR A 74 9.29 1.46 -16.18
N SER A 75 8.95 0.84 -17.30
CA SER A 75 8.52 1.49 -18.52
C SER A 75 7.40 0.65 -19.17
N PRO A 76 6.57 1.23 -20.06
CA PRO A 76 5.57 0.44 -20.78
C PRO A 76 6.16 -0.75 -21.53
N SER A 77 7.37 -0.63 -22.09
CA SER A 77 8.03 -1.73 -22.79
C SER A 77 8.44 -2.86 -21.82
N LEU A 78 8.91 -2.53 -20.62
CA LEU A 78 9.21 -3.51 -19.60
C LEU A 78 7.93 -4.24 -19.14
N GLY A 79 6.84 -3.50 -18.97
CA GLY A 79 5.53 -4.05 -18.63
C GLY A 79 5.01 -5.03 -19.68
N LYS A 80 5.20 -4.73 -20.95
CA LYS A 80 4.83 -5.64 -22.06
C LYS A 80 5.68 -6.90 -22.09
N LYS A 81 6.96 -6.79 -21.73
CA LYS A 81 7.88 -7.93 -21.66
C LYS A 81 7.49 -8.92 -20.56
N TYR A 82 6.96 -8.42 -19.44
CA TYR A 82 6.56 -9.23 -18.29
C TYR A 82 5.12 -8.91 -17.89
N PRO A 83 4.11 -9.30 -18.70
CA PRO A 83 2.73 -8.87 -18.51
C PRO A 83 2.05 -9.41 -17.25
N ASN A 84 2.58 -10.46 -16.67
CA ASN A 84 2.00 -11.11 -15.48
C ASN A 84 2.73 -10.78 -14.17
N ARG A 85 3.75 -9.91 -14.22
CA ARG A 85 4.47 -9.51 -13.01
C ARG A 85 3.61 -8.52 -12.22
N ASP A 86 3.52 -8.75 -10.90
CA ASP A 86 2.93 -7.77 -9.98
C ASP A 86 3.94 -6.65 -9.71
N TRP A 87 3.66 -5.48 -10.29
CA TRP A 87 4.60 -4.36 -10.26
C TRP A 87 4.48 -3.60 -8.95
N ILE A 88 5.54 -3.59 -8.16
CA ILE A 88 5.72 -2.80 -6.95
C ILE A 88 6.77 -1.74 -7.25
N LEU A 89 6.33 -0.49 -7.34
CA LEU A 89 7.15 0.60 -7.87
C LEU A 89 7.35 1.72 -6.87
N THR A 90 8.43 2.45 -7.04
CA THR A 90 8.68 3.78 -6.48
C THR A 90 9.07 3.77 -5.01
N ARG A 91 8.20 3.30 -4.13
CA ARG A 91 8.40 3.21 -2.67
C ARG A 91 7.57 2.09 -2.10
N ILE A 92 7.97 1.64 -0.92
CA ILE A 92 7.19 0.69 -0.13
C ILE A 92 7.00 1.26 1.28
N LEU A 93 5.74 1.35 1.72
CA LEU A 93 5.38 1.50 3.12
C LEU A 93 4.86 0.14 3.59
N TRP A 94 5.65 -0.58 4.35
CA TRP A 94 5.31 -1.93 4.81
C TRP A 94 4.47 -1.84 6.08
N LEU A 95 3.28 -2.45 6.08
CA LEU A 95 2.34 -2.40 7.20
C LEU A 95 2.50 -3.58 8.15
N SER A 96 2.28 -3.31 9.44
CA SER A 96 2.16 -4.31 10.48
C SER A 96 0.84 -4.12 11.21
N GLY A 97 0.11 -5.21 11.45
CA GLY A 97 -1.13 -5.16 12.23
C GLY A 97 -0.88 -4.86 13.70
N CYS A 98 -1.86 -4.24 14.35
CA CYS A 98 -1.83 -3.91 15.78
C CYS A 98 -2.77 -4.75 16.62
N GLU A 99 -3.62 -5.57 16.01
CA GLU A 99 -4.68 -6.32 16.69
C GLU A 99 -4.40 -7.82 16.64
N PRO A 100 -3.76 -8.39 17.72
CA PRO A 100 -3.44 -9.82 17.77
C PRO A 100 -4.67 -10.70 17.54
N GLY A 101 -4.55 -11.70 16.68
CA GLY A 101 -5.63 -12.60 16.30
C GLY A 101 -6.58 -12.06 15.24
N PHE A 102 -6.48 -10.80 14.89
CA PHE A 102 -7.28 -10.18 13.82
C PHE A 102 -6.42 -9.80 12.60
N ASN A 103 -5.37 -9.03 12.79
CA ASN A 103 -4.44 -8.66 11.72
C ASN A 103 -2.97 -8.79 12.12
N ARG A 104 -2.71 -9.43 13.24
CA ARG A 104 -1.38 -9.70 13.76
C ARG A 104 -1.31 -11.11 14.33
N LEU A 105 -0.19 -11.80 14.08
CA LEU A 105 0.13 -13.16 14.49
C LEU A 105 -0.70 -14.23 13.74
N GLY A 106 -0.28 -15.48 13.86
CA GLY A 106 -0.95 -16.63 13.25
C GLY A 106 -1.05 -16.52 11.73
N THR A 107 -2.22 -16.89 11.22
CA THR A 107 -2.52 -16.90 9.77
C THR A 107 -3.15 -15.59 9.27
N VAL A 108 -3.22 -14.57 10.14
CA VAL A 108 -3.86 -13.27 9.81
C VAL A 108 -2.86 -12.11 9.88
N ASP A 109 -1.58 -12.40 9.93
CA ASP A 109 -0.54 -11.39 10.17
C ASP A 109 -0.28 -10.54 8.93
N THR A 110 -0.66 -9.27 8.98
CA THR A 110 -0.51 -8.32 7.88
C THR A 110 0.95 -8.21 7.41
N MET A 111 1.90 -8.10 8.34
CA MET A 111 3.31 -7.96 8.00
C MET A 111 3.84 -9.20 7.26
N ARG A 112 3.51 -10.39 7.77
CA ARG A 112 3.93 -11.66 7.17
C ARG A 112 3.21 -11.97 5.86
N ARG A 113 2.07 -11.34 5.61
CA ARG A 113 1.35 -11.38 4.34
C ARG A 113 1.93 -10.41 3.31
N TYR A 114 2.97 -9.65 3.67
CA TYR A 114 3.63 -8.68 2.79
C TYR A 114 2.66 -7.62 2.24
N ILE A 115 1.85 -7.05 3.12
CA ILE A 115 0.92 -5.97 2.74
C ILE A 115 1.64 -4.63 2.80
N TYR A 116 1.72 -3.98 1.65
CA TYR A 116 2.38 -2.69 1.48
C TYR A 116 1.42 -1.63 0.93
N ILE A 117 1.75 -0.37 1.17
CA ILE A 117 1.31 0.73 0.32
C ILE A 117 2.46 0.98 -0.65
N HIS A 118 2.20 0.91 -1.96
CA HIS A 118 3.24 1.02 -2.97
C HIS A 118 2.75 1.68 -4.25
N GLY A 119 3.68 2.11 -5.11
CA GLY A 119 3.37 2.61 -6.43
C GLY A 119 3.09 1.50 -7.44
N SER A 120 2.52 1.88 -8.56
CA SER A 120 2.13 0.99 -9.64
C SER A 120 2.31 1.67 -10.99
N PRO A 121 2.28 0.92 -12.11
CA PRO A 121 2.34 1.52 -13.44
C PRO A 121 1.26 2.58 -13.62
N ASP A 122 1.58 3.69 -14.31
CA ASP A 122 0.64 4.77 -14.56
C ASP A 122 -0.58 4.34 -15.39
N SER A 123 -0.47 3.20 -16.09
CA SER A 123 -1.58 2.60 -16.85
C SER A 123 -2.62 1.91 -15.97
N ILE A 124 -2.32 1.67 -14.69
CA ILE A 124 -3.28 1.07 -13.75
C ILE A 124 -4.38 2.09 -13.42
N ASP A 125 -5.61 1.61 -13.43
CA ASP A 125 -6.80 2.42 -13.09
C ASP A 125 -6.92 2.54 -11.57
N ILE A 126 -6.26 3.55 -11.01
CA ILE A 126 -6.32 3.85 -9.58
C ILE A 126 -7.69 4.43 -9.24
N GLY A 127 -8.25 4.04 -8.11
CA GLY A 127 -9.59 4.42 -7.67
C GLY A 127 -10.58 3.27 -7.70
N LYS A 128 -10.15 2.11 -8.17
CA LYS A 128 -10.92 0.86 -8.22
C LYS A 128 -10.13 -0.28 -7.61
N PRO A 129 -10.80 -1.26 -6.97
CA PRO A 129 -10.13 -2.49 -6.53
C PRO A 129 -9.43 -3.19 -7.69
N GLY A 130 -8.22 -3.69 -7.47
CA GLY A 130 -7.46 -4.34 -8.53
C GLY A 130 -6.18 -5.04 -8.08
N SER A 131 -5.76 -4.88 -6.81
CA SER A 131 -4.53 -5.49 -6.30
C SER A 131 -4.76 -6.94 -5.84
N ILE A 132 -3.69 -7.55 -5.37
CA ILE A 132 -3.72 -8.88 -4.75
C ILE A 132 -3.50 -8.83 -3.24
N GLY A 133 -3.89 -7.71 -2.61
CA GLY A 133 -3.83 -7.50 -1.17
C GLY A 133 -3.25 -6.14 -0.78
N CYS A 134 -2.19 -5.70 -1.41
CA CYS A 134 -1.56 -4.41 -1.16
C CYS A 134 -2.46 -3.22 -1.55
N ILE A 135 -2.08 -2.04 -1.08
CA ILE A 135 -2.74 -0.78 -1.42
C ILE A 135 -1.87 -0.06 -2.45
N ARG A 136 -2.40 0.07 -3.67
CA ARG A 136 -1.73 0.74 -4.78
C ARG A 136 -2.05 2.23 -4.80
N MET A 137 -1.06 3.05 -5.12
CA MET A 137 -1.20 4.48 -5.31
C MET A 137 -0.56 4.93 -6.61
N LEU A 138 -0.95 6.10 -7.11
CA LEU A 138 -0.18 6.80 -8.13
C LEU A 138 1.23 7.09 -7.58
N ASN A 139 2.25 6.95 -8.41
CA ASN A 139 3.64 7.11 -7.99
C ASN A 139 3.92 8.48 -7.39
N THR A 140 3.38 9.55 -7.96
CA THR A 140 3.56 10.92 -7.46
C THR A 140 2.87 11.13 -6.12
N ASP A 141 1.68 10.56 -5.93
CA ASP A 141 0.95 10.61 -4.66
C ASP A 141 1.70 9.84 -3.57
N LEU A 142 2.24 8.69 -3.94
CA LEU A 142 3.02 7.87 -3.00
C LEU A 142 4.29 8.60 -2.54
N LEU A 143 4.97 9.32 -3.41
CA LEU A 143 6.14 10.11 -3.02
C LEU A 143 5.76 11.17 -1.98
N GLU A 144 4.63 11.85 -2.17
CA GLU A 144 4.13 12.82 -1.19
C GLU A 144 3.80 12.16 0.14
N LEU A 145 3.08 11.04 0.13
CA LEU A 145 2.73 10.28 1.34
C LEU A 145 3.99 9.78 2.06
N PHE A 146 4.96 9.28 1.31
CA PHE A 146 6.21 8.75 1.87
C PHE A 146 6.98 9.83 2.65
N ASP A 147 7.00 11.05 2.16
CA ASP A 147 7.67 12.17 2.82
C ASP A 147 6.91 12.64 4.07
N LEU A 148 5.59 12.53 4.08
CA LEU A 148 4.75 12.99 5.19
C LEU A 148 4.64 11.97 6.33
N ALA A 149 4.69 10.68 6.03
CA ALA A 149 4.42 9.61 6.99
C ALA A 149 5.72 8.96 7.49
N ASP A 150 5.87 8.88 8.80
CA ASP A 150 7.03 8.25 9.45
C ASP A 150 6.74 6.79 9.81
N VAL A 151 7.80 6.03 10.07
CA VAL A 151 7.68 4.71 10.73
C VAL A 151 6.97 4.91 12.07
N GLY A 152 5.99 4.05 12.35
CA GLY A 152 5.14 4.13 13.53
C GLY A 152 3.84 4.92 13.32
N THR A 153 3.67 5.58 12.17
CA THR A 153 2.40 6.24 11.85
C THR A 153 1.27 5.21 11.82
N GLU A 154 0.18 5.53 12.52
CA GLU A 154 -1.02 4.69 12.56
C GLU A 154 -1.72 4.69 11.20
N VAL A 155 -2.11 3.51 10.74
CA VAL A 155 -2.88 3.30 9.50
C VAL A 155 -4.09 2.46 9.85
N ASN A 156 -5.28 3.04 9.77
CA ASN A 156 -6.52 2.34 10.05
C ASN A 156 -7.25 2.04 8.73
N ILE A 157 -7.43 0.76 8.42
CA ILE A 157 -8.08 0.32 7.19
C ILE A 157 -9.52 -0.06 7.53
N LYS A 158 -10.46 0.67 6.97
CA LYS A 158 -11.90 0.57 7.26
C LYS A 158 -12.66 0.15 6.01
N PRO A 159 -13.69 -0.72 6.16
CA PRO A 159 -14.52 -1.11 5.02
C PRO A 159 -15.38 0.06 4.53
N ASN A 160 -15.77 0.96 5.45
CA ASN A 160 -16.61 2.13 5.16
C ASN A 160 -16.40 3.26 6.19
#